data_40573502484c409debe2b6c681d2a683
#
_entry.id   40573502484c409debe2b6c681d2a683
#
_cell.length_a   1.000
_cell.length_b   1.000
_cell.length_c   1.000
_cell.angle_alpha   90.00
_cell.angle_beta   90.00
_cell.angle_gamma   90.00
#
_symmetry.space_group_name_H-M   'P 1'
#
loop_
_entity.id
_entity.type
_entity.pdbx_description
1 polymer ?
#
loop_
_entity_poly.entity_id
_entity_poly.type
_entity_poly.pdbx_seq_one_letter_code
_entity_poly.pdbx_strand_id
1 'polypeptide(L)'
;RLIREGKIVAIKGIGGFHLCCDATNEEVVCRLRTLKNRPAKPFAVMAKDESVVKRECVVTPEQEAILTGHQKPILLLDRRSDGGLASSVAPNNPKVGVMLPYAPVQLLIFQYDDGIEMPDLLVMTSGNTSGAPICREDEEAVAELSHLCDAMLSHNRKIRIRADDTVMDFYRNEPYMIRRSRGYAPLPFMTKADWKGQVLAVGGELKNTFCIGVDNRFYPSPYVGDLEDLRTVKALQETIHRFQTLLEVKPQAVVCDLHPKYNSTVVAEELGYPVIRVQH
;
A
#
# COMPACT_ATOMS: atom_id res chain seq x y z
N ARG A 1 17.74 14.22 10.04
CA ARG A 1 17.86 14.99 11.31
C ARG A 1 16.52 14.97 12.05
N LEU A 2 15.42 15.51 11.49
CA LEU A 2 14.10 15.57 12.16
C LEU A 2 13.61 14.22 12.73
N ILE A 3 13.77 13.13 11.97
CA ILE A 3 13.37 11.78 12.43
C ILE A 3 14.14 11.38 13.69
N ARG A 4 15.44 11.66 13.77
CA ARG A 4 16.25 11.42 14.98
C ARG A 4 15.82 12.25 16.18
N GLU A 5 15.23 13.41 15.93
CA GLU A 5 14.70 14.32 16.95
C GLU A 5 13.27 13.92 17.38
N GLY A 6 12.80 12.72 17.01
CA GLY A 6 11.46 12.24 17.36
C GLY A 6 10.33 12.94 16.59
N LYS A 7 10.61 13.45 15.40
CA LYS A 7 9.61 14.08 14.55
C LYS A 7 8.98 13.08 13.58
N ILE A 8 7.74 13.36 13.19
CA ILE A 8 7.02 12.64 12.14
C ILE A 8 7.19 13.40 10.83
N VAL A 9 7.66 12.73 9.79
CA VAL A 9 7.90 13.34 8.47
C VAL A 9 7.01 12.66 7.44
N ALA A 10 6.23 13.43 6.67
CA ALA A 10 5.53 12.93 5.49
C ALA A 10 6.51 12.89 4.31
N ILE A 11 6.65 11.73 3.66
CA ILE A 11 7.63 11.51 2.58
C ILE A 11 6.92 11.09 1.33
N LYS A 12 7.11 11.81 0.23
CA LYS A 12 6.56 11.45 -1.08
C LYS A 12 7.32 10.26 -1.65
N GLY A 13 6.66 9.11 -1.75
CA GLY A 13 7.18 7.89 -2.36
C GLY A 13 6.86 7.80 -3.86
N ILE A 14 6.80 6.58 -4.39
CA ILE A 14 6.47 6.32 -5.82
C ILE A 14 4.97 6.13 -6.07
N GLY A 15 4.21 5.69 -5.08
CA GLY A 15 2.76 5.44 -5.16
C GLY A 15 1.90 6.39 -4.33
N GLY A 16 2.50 7.23 -3.50
CA GLY A 16 1.84 8.16 -2.59
C GLY A 16 2.79 8.62 -1.49
N PHE A 17 2.24 9.43 -0.57
CA PHE A 17 2.96 9.87 0.62
C PHE A 17 2.93 8.80 1.71
N HIS A 18 3.99 8.75 2.51
CA HIS A 18 4.08 7.95 3.72
C HIS A 18 4.36 8.84 4.93
N LEU A 19 3.79 8.50 6.07
CA LEU A 19 4.20 9.07 7.36
C LEU A 19 5.31 8.21 7.94
N CYS A 20 6.43 8.83 8.26
CA CYS A 20 7.66 8.21 8.69
C CYS A 20 8.11 8.77 10.05
N CYS A 21 8.52 7.89 10.96
CA CYS A 21 9.18 8.23 12.22
C CYS A 21 10.09 7.08 12.67
N ASP A 22 10.89 7.29 13.70
CA ASP A 22 11.74 6.26 14.32
C ASP A 22 10.85 5.15 14.92
N ALA A 23 11.01 3.92 14.43
CA ALA A 23 10.23 2.77 14.87
C ALA A 23 10.70 2.19 16.23
N THR A 24 11.84 2.65 16.75
CA THR A 24 12.37 2.25 18.06
C THR A 24 11.96 3.22 19.18
N ASN A 25 11.46 4.39 18.82
CA ASN A 25 11.03 5.43 19.77
C ASN A 25 9.53 5.29 20.10
N GLU A 26 9.24 4.74 21.28
CA GLU A 26 7.88 4.49 21.75
C GLU A 26 7.01 5.76 21.79
N GLU A 27 7.58 6.89 22.20
CA GLU A 27 6.85 8.16 22.35
C GLU A 27 6.35 8.66 20.99
N VAL A 28 7.20 8.69 19.96
CA VAL A 28 6.81 9.17 18.63
C VAL A 28 5.86 8.20 17.94
N VAL A 29 6.00 6.88 18.16
CA VAL A 29 5.08 5.88 17.61
C VAL A 29 3.69 6.02 18.26
N CYS A 30 3.60 6.21 19.58
CA CYS A 30 2.34 6.50 20.27
C CYS A 30 1.70 7.80 19.77
N ARG A 31 2.51 8.86 19.59
CA ARG A 31 2.04 10.14 19.04
C ARG A 31 1.45 9.94 17.63
N LEU A 32 2.12 9.20 16.76
CA LEU A 32 1.63 8.90 15.41
C LEU A 32 0.30 8.12 15.45
N ARG A 33 0.14 7.17 16.40
CA ARG A 33 -1.13 6.45 16.60
C ARG A 33 -2.27 7.39 16.96
N THR A 34 -2.03 8.28 17.90
CA THR A 34 -3.01 9.27 18.36
C THR A 34 -3.42 10.17 17.20
N LEU A 35 -2.46 10.75 16.48
CA LEU A 35 -2.72 11.64 15.35
C LEU A 35 -3.50 10.93 14.21
N LYS A 36 -3.17 9.68 13.90
CA LYS A 36 -3.89 8.88 12.87
C LYS A 36 -5.21 8.29 13.35
N ASN A 37 -5.59 8.46 14.63
CA ASN A 37 -6.74 7.76 15.23
C ASN A 37 -6.69 6.25 14.93
N ARG A 38 -5.54 5.63 15.20
CA ARG A 38 -5.26 4.23 14.85
C ARG A 38 -4.81 3.44 16.09
N PRO A 39 -5.74 3.09 16.99
CA PRO A 39 -5.39 2.55 18.32
C PRO A 39 -4.71 1.15 18.26
N ALA A 40 -5.16 0.26 17.40
CA ALA A 40 -4.73 -1.14 17.42
C ALA A 40 -4.06 -1.64 16.13
N LYS A 41 -4.47 -1.15 14.94
CA LYS A 41 -3.96 -1.66 13.65
C LYS A 41 -2.44 -1.47 13.56
N PRO A 42 -1.63 -2.54 13.31
CA PRO A 42 -0.17 -2.44 13.24
C PRO A 42 0.33 -1.44 12.20
N PHE A 43 1.48 -0.82 12.47
CA PHE A 43 2.24 -0.08 11.47
C PHE A 43 3.20 -1.02 10.76
N ALA A 44 3.45 -0.76 9.47
CA ALA A 44 4.57 -1.36 8.77
C ALA A 44 5.88 -0.61 9.11
N VAL A 45 6.96 -1.35 9.12
CA VAL A 45 8.31 -0.85 9.38
C VAL A 45 9.17 -1.05 8.14
N MET A 46 9.97 -0.04 7.81
CA MET A 46 11.03 -0.15 6.84
C MET A 46 12.35 -0.34 7.57
N ALA A 47 13.01 -1.46 7.33
CA ALA A 47 14.35 -1.73 7.82
C ALA A 47 15.38 -1.26 6.81
N LYS A 48 16.51 -0.76 7.29
CA LYS A 48 17.63 -0.27 6.46
C LYS A 48 18.10 -1.33 5.48
N ASP A 49 18.24 -2.56 5.95
CA ASP A 49 18.71 -3.70 5.18
C ASP A 49 18.23 -5.03 5.80
N GLU A 50 18.59 -6.13 5.16
CA GLU A 50 18.22 -7.48 5.56
C GLU A 50 18.80 -7.86 6.93
N SER A 51 19.99 -7.41 7.28
CA SER A 51 20.63 -7.73 8.56
C SER A 51 19.83 -7.18 9.73
N VAL A 52 19.30 -5.98 9.56
CA VAL A 52 18.38 -5.34 10.51
C VAL A 52 17.08 -6.13 10.64
N VAL A 53 16.52 -6.63 9.52
CA VAL A 53 15.31 -7.48 9.59
C VAL A 53 15.56 -8.75 10.40
N LYS A 54 16.68 -9.43 10.16
CA LYS A 54 17.07 -10.68 10.88
C LYS A 54 17.36 -10.44 12.37
N ARG A 55 17.74 -9.24 12.73
CA ARG A 55 17.89 -8.84 14.14
C ARG A 55 16.54 -8.72 14.85
N GLU A 56 15.52 -8.18 14.16
CA GLU A 56 14.21 -7.89 14.74
C GLU A 56 13.19 -9.03 14.60
N CYS A 57 13.36 -9.88 13.58
CA CYS A 57 12.39 -10.89 13.19
C CYS A 57 13.01 -12.23 12.89
N VAL A 58 12.19 -13.27 13.00
CA VAL A 58 12.54 -14.59 12.46
C VAL A 58 12.23 -14.59 10.97
N VAL A 59 13.22 -14.97 10.15
CA VAL A 59 13.12 -14.93 8.68
C VAL A 59 13.54 -16.29 8.11
N THR A 60 12.65 -16.92 7.34
CA THR A 60 12.98 -18.14 6.59
C THR A 60 13.65 -17.80 5.25
N PRO A 61 14.35 -18.75 4.60
CA PRO A 61 14.94 -18.52 3.28
C PRO A 61 13.92 -18.07 2.21
N GLU A 62 12.69 -18.60 2.24
CA GLU A 62 11.62 -18.26 1.31
C GLU A 62 11.13 -16.82 1.54
N GLN A 63 11.02 -16.40 2.80
CA GLN A 63 10.67 -15.04 3.18
C GLN A 63 11.77 -14.06 2.77
N GLU A 64 13.03 -14.42 2.98
CA GLU A 64 14.20 -13.63 2.58
C GLU A 64 14.24 -13.39 1.07
N ALA A 65 13.99 -14.43 0.27
CA ALA A 65 13.97 -14.34 -1.18
C ALA A 65 12.91 -13.33 -1.69
N ILE A 66 11.73 -13.29 -1.06
CA ILE A 66 10.68 -12.31 -1.39
C ILE A 66 11.04 -10.91 -0.87
N LEU A 67 11.53 -10.81 0.37
CA LEU A 67 11.88 -9.54 1.00
C LEU A 67 12.97 -8.80 0.21
N THR A 68 13.99 -9.52 -0.26
CA THR A 68 15.12 -8.96 -1.01
C THR A 68 14.84 -8.84 -2.51
N GLY A 69 13.78 -9.48 -3.00
CA GLY A 69 13.31 -9.40 -4.38
C GLY A 69 13.00 -7.94 -4.81
N HIS A 70 12.86 -7.71 -6.10
CA HIS A 70 12.63 -6.36 -6.65
C HIS A 70 11.26 -5.75 -6.29
N GLN A 71 10.26 -6.57 -5.95
CA GLN A 71 8.92 -6.11 -5.55
C GLN A 71 8.90 -5.47 -4.16
N LYS A 72 9.75 -5.95 -3.26
CA LYS A 72 9.90 -5.46 -1.86
C LYS A 72 8.56 -5.20 -1.17
N PRO A 73 7.71 -6.24 -1.02
CA PRO A 73 6.43 -6.11 -0.32
C PRO A 73 6.64 -5.90 1.19
N ILE A 74 5.57 -5.53 1.87
CA ILE A 74 5.48 -5.70 3.33
C ILE A 74 5.25 -7.18 3.61
N LEU A 75 6.20 -7.83 4.30
CA LEU A 75 6.04 -9.19 4.82
C LEU A 75 5.64 -9.15 6.30
N LEU A 76 4.65 -9.95 6.69
CA LEU A 76 4.29 -10.19 8.07
C LEU A 76 5.25 -11.24 8.65
N LEU A 77 6.17 -10.80 9.51
CA LEU A 77 7.23 -11.64 10.10
C LEU A 77 7.03 -11.76 11.61
N ASP A 78 7.38 -12.92 12.17
CA ASP A 78 7.35 -13.14 13.62
C ASP A 78 8.43 -12.29 14.31
N ARG A 79 8.02 -11.50 15.30
CA ARG A 79 8.93 -10.63 16.07
C ARG A 79 9.83 -11.46 16.99
N ARG A 80 11.08 -11.05 17.11
CA ARG A 80 11.96 -11.54 18.15
C ARG A 80 11.66 -10.80 19.46
N SER A 81 11.77 -11.50 20.57
CA SER A 81 11.53 -10.93 21.90
C SER A 81 12.64 -9.97 22.38
N ASP A 82 13.83 -10.09 21.80
CA ASP A 82 15.02 -9.29 22.06
C ASP A 82 15.26 -8.15 21.06
N GLY A 83 14.29 -7.89 20.18
CA GLY A 83 14.34 -6.81 19.19
C GLY A 83 14.12 -5.41 19.79
N GLY A 84 14.55 -4.39 19.03
CA GLY A 84 14.50 -2.97 19.43
C GLY A 84 13.24 -2.22 19.02
N LEU A 85 12.28 -2.89 18.35
CA LEU A 85 11.04 -2.22 17.92
C LEU A 85 10.17 -1.79 19.10
N ALA A 86 9.69 -0.55 19.04
CA ALA A 86 8.69 -0.04 19.99
C ALA A 86 7.46 -0.95 20.06
N SER A 87 6.91 -1.14 21.26
CA SER A 87 5.75 -2.03 21.48
C SER A 87 4.52 -1.54 20.73
N SER A 88 4.36 -0.24 20.63
CA SER A 88 3.28 0.43 19.90
C SER A 88 3.37 0.33 18.38
N VAL A 89 4.41 -0.24 17.80
CA VAL A 89 4.44 -0.53 16.34
C VAL A 89 3.38 -1.57 15.99
N ALA A 90 3.26 -2.64 16.78
CA ALA A 90 2.29 -3.71 16.56
C ALA A 90 1.72 -4.20 17.90
N PRO A 91 0.81 -3.44 18.55
CA PRO A 91 0.29 -3.75 19.88
C PRO A 91 -0.38 -5.12 19.88
N ASN A 92 -0.02 -5.96 20.88
CA ASN A 92 -0.59 -7.28 21.08
C ASN A 92 -0.54 -8.21 19.84
N ASN A 93 0.40 -7.97 18.93
CA ASN A 93 0.57 -8.79 17.73
C ASN A 93 1.96 -9.43 17.74
N PRO A 94 2.07 -10.76 17.61
CA PRO A 94 3.35 -11.43 17.53
C PRO A 94 4.09 -11.15 16.21
N LYS A 95 3.37 -10.70 15.18
CA LYS A 95 3.94 -10.35 13.88
C LYS A 95 4.04 -8.84 13.69
N VAL A 96 5.02 -8.44 12.91
CA VAL A 96 5.18 -7.07 12.40
C VAL A 96 5.31 -7.10 10.88
N GLY A 97 4.72 -6.12 10.20
CA GLY A 97 4.93 -5.93 8.77
C GLY A 97 6.26 -5.23 8.51
N VAL A 98 7.17 -5.89 7.79
CA VAL A 98 8.50 -5.36 7.48
C VAL A 98 8.71 -5.29 5.97
N MET A 99 9.34 -4.21 5.50
CA MET A 99 9.76 -4.04 4.12
C MET A 99 11.17 -3.44 4.05
N LEU A 100 11.83 -3.59 2.91
CA LEU A 100 13.10 -2.93 2.59
C LEU A 100 12.85 -1.70 1.69
N PRO A 101 13.81 -0.74 1.65
CA PRO A 101 13.73 0.41 0.75
C PRO A 101 13.57 -0.01 -0.71
N TYR A 102 12.64 0.61 -1.42
CA TYR A 102 12.30 0.34 -2.81
C TYR A 102 12.32 1.60 -3.71
N ALA A 103 12.49 2.76 -3.11
CA ALA A 103 12.54 4.03 -3.82
C ALA A 103 13.85 4.79 -3.50
N PRO A 104 14.41 5.56 -4.45
CA PRO A 104 15.66 6.31 -4.22
C PRO A 104 15.63 7.19 -2.98
N VAL A 105 14.52 7.89 -2.71
CA VAL A 105 14.37 8.73 -1.52
C VAL A 105 14.52 7.92 -0.22
N GLN A 106 14.02 6.70 -0.18
CA GLN A 106 14.10 5.83 0.99
C GLN A 106 15.54 5.32 1.22
N LEU A 107 16.24 4.97 0.15
CA LEU A 107 17.66 4.62 0.21
C LEU A 107 18.50 5.80 0.73
N LEU A 108 18.24 7.01 0.22
CA LEU A 108 18.94 8.22 0.66
C LEU A 108 18.68 8.56 2.13
N ILE A 109 17.47 8.29 2.66
CA ILE A 109 17.18 8.50 4.08
C ILE A 109 18.13 7.69 4.98
N PHE A 110 18.44 6.45 4.59
CA PHE A 110 19.35 5.58 5.37
C PHE A 110 20.84 5.78 5.06
N GLN A 111 21.17 6.24 3.85
CA GLN A 111 22.54 6.19 3.33
C GLN A 111 23.04 7.55 2.80
N TYR A 112 22.41 8.67 3.20
CA TYR A 112 22.90 9.98 2.80
C TYR A 112 24.17 10.34 3.58
N ASP A 113 25.21 10.76 2.84
CA ASP A 113 26.53 11.07 3.41
C ASP A 113 26.59 12.50 3.95
N ASP A 114 25.91 12.74 5.06
CA ASP A 114 25.93 14.03 5.79
C ASP A 114 26.48 13.89 7.23
N GLY A 115 27.04 12.72 7.57
CA GLY A 115 27.54 12.41 8.90
C GLY A 115 26.42 12.20 9.95
N ILE A 116 25.15 12.15 9.54
CA ILE A 116 24.01 11.88 10.41
C ILE A 116 23.69 10.39 10.40
N GLU A 117 23.92 9.74 11.52
CA GLU A 117 23.55 8.33 11.70
C GLU A 117 22.03 8.22 11.92
N MET A 118 21.32 7.62 10.96
CA MET A 118 19.87 7.43 11.02
C MET A 118 19.48 6.18 11.82
N PRO A 119 18.32 6.18 12.51
CA PRO A 119 17.71 4.93 12.98
C PRO A 119 17.58 3.95 11.82
N ASP A 120 17.95 2.69 12.06
CA ASP A 120 17.91 1.63 11.04
C ASP A 120 16.53 0.99 10.86
N LEU A 121 15.54 1.42 11.64
CA LEU A 121 14.15 0.99 11.63
C LEU A 121 13.22 2.21 11.64
N LEU A 122 12.43 2.36 10.60
CA LEU A 122 11.49 3.47 10.46
C LEU A 122 10.06 2.96 10.32
N VAL A 123 9.12 3.53 11.07
CA VAL A 123 7.70 3.38 10.72
C VAL A 123 7.51 3.97 9.32
N MET A 124 6.82 3.23 8.46
CA MET A 124 6.48 3.68 7.12
C MET A 124 5.03 3.31 6.83
N THR A 125 4.12 4.22 7.14
CA THR A 125 2.68 3.99 6.98
C THR A 125 2.09 4.93 5.94
N SER A 126 1.00 4.54 5.28
CA SER A 126 0.35 5.35 4.25
C SER A 126 0.02 6.76 4.74
N GLY A 127 0.34 7.77 3.93
CA GLY A 127 -0.01 9.18 4.16
C GLY A 127 -1.45 9.45 3.74
N ASN A 128 -2.37 9.23 4.67
CA ASN A 128 -3.80 9.47 4.51
C ASN A 128 -4.47 9.66 5.87
N THR A 129 -5.61 10.31 5.88
CA THR A 129 -6.58 10.21 6.97
C THR A 129 -7.28 8.85 6.94
N SER A 130 -7.86 8.42 8.07
CA SER A 130 -8.50 7.10 8.17
C SER A 130 -9.62 6.95 7.12
N GLY A 131 -9.59 5.86 6.34
CA GLY A 131 -10.57 5.58 5.29
C GLY A 131 -10.31 6.23 3.94
N ALA A 132 -9.53 7.32 3.88
CA ALA A 132 -9.19 8.01 2.64
C ALA A 132 -8.13 7.26 1.82
N PRO A 133 -8.06 7.49 0.49
CA PRO A 133 -6.96 7.00 -0.32
C PRO A 133 -5.64 7.67 0.07
N ILE A 134 -4.51 7.02 -0.24
CA ILE A 134 -3.18 7.60 -0.01
C ILE A 134 -3.00 8.91 -0.80
N CYS A 135 -2.51 9.97 -0.16
CA CYS A 135 -2.21 11.25 -0.83
C CYS A 135 -1.12 11.07 -1.88
N ARG A 136 -1.30 11.68 -3.06
CA ARG A 136 -0.33 11.61 -4.17
C ARG A 136 0.16 12.96 -4.66
N GLU A 137 -0.68 14.00 -4.58
CA GLU A 137 -0.33 15.36 -4.98
C GLU A 137 0.16 16.16 -3.76
N ASP A 138 1.02 17.16 -3.98
CA ASP A 138 1.60 17.93 -2.89
C ASP A 138 0.57 18.78 -2.18
N GLU A 139 -0.37 19.39 -2.92
CA GLU A 139 -1.46 20.18 -2.37
C GLU A 139 -2.42 19.32 -1.55
N GLU A 140 -2.74 18.12 -2.02
CA GLU A 140 -3.53 17.14 -1.28
C GLU A 140 -2.82 16.74 0.03
N ALA A 141 -1.52 16.47 -0.04
CA ALA A 141 -0.73 16.11 1.14
C ALA A 141 -0.65 17.24 2.17
N VAL A 142 -0.47 18.49 1.73
CA VAL A 142 -0.49 19.66 2.63
C VAL A 142 -1.85 19.80 3.32
N ALA A 143 -2.94 19.67 2.57
CA ALA A 143 -4.29 19.80 3.14
C ALA A 143 -4.63 18.67 4.13
N GLU A 144 -4.27 17.43 3.80
CA GLU A 144 -4.70 16.24 4.53
C GLU A 144 -3.71 15.78 5.61
N LEU A 145 -2.39 16.08 5.48
CA LEU A 145 -1.36 15.51 6.35
C LEU A 145 -0.66 16.54 7.25
N SER A 146 -0.87 17.86 7.06
CA SER A 146 -0.17 18.88 7.85
C SER A 146 -0.41 18.77 9.36
N HIS A 147 -1.56 18.24 9.78
CA HIS A 147 -1.87 17.98 11.18
C HIS A 147 -1.35 16.62 11.70
N LEU A 148 -0.82 15.77 10.82
CA LEU A 148 -0.31 14.43 11.13
C LEU A 148 1.22 14.35 11.17
N CYS A 149 1.92 15.38 10.71
CA CYS A 149 3.39 15.38 10.62
C CYS A 149 3.97 16.75 10.98
N ASP A 150 5.26 16.74 11.31
CA ASP A 150 6.02 17.94 11.66
C ASP A 150 6.69 18.59 10.44
N ALA A 151 6.90 17.79 9.38
CA ALA A 151 7.53 18.24 8.13
C ALA A 151 7.11 17.34 6.95
N MET A 152 7.27 17.85 5.73
CA MET A 152 7.04 17.12 4.49
C MET A 152 8.29 17.16 3.61
N LEU A 153 8.66 15.98 3.09
CA LEU A 153 9.69 15.80 2.07
C LEU A 153 9.02 15.41 0.75
N SER A 154 9.02 16.33 -0.19
CA SER A 154 8.44 16.13 -1.51
C SER A 154 9.48 16.23 -2.63
N HIS A 155 9.06 15.89 -3.83
CA HIS A 155 9.81 16.01 -5.07
C HIS A 155 8.85 16.36 -6.23
N ASN A 156 9.38 16.89 -7.32
CA ASN A 156 8.60 17.38 -8.46
C ASN A 156 8.09 16.27 -9.42
N ARG A 157 8.40 15.00 -9.17
CA ARG A 157 7.88 13.89 -9.99
C ARG A 157 6.40 13.64 -9.67
N LYS A 158 5.56 13.66 -10.70
CA LYS A 158 4.12 13.39 -10.55
C LYS A 158 3.85 11.90 -10.37
N ILE A 159 3.03 11.56 -9.37
CA ILE A 159 2.50 10.22 -9.15
C ILE A 159 1.25 10.08 -10.01
N ARG A 160 1.30 9.20 -11.01
CA ARG A 160 0.19 9.00 -11.97
C ARG A 160 -0.92 8.12 -11.43
N ILE A 161 -0.56 7.06 -10.73
CA ILE A 161 -1.48 6.07 -10.14
C ILE A 161 -1.10 5.91 -8.68
N ARG A 162 -2.09 5.97 -7.79
CA ARG A 162 -1.90 5.61 -6.38
C ARG A 162 -1.55 4.13 -6.28
N ALA A 163 -0.58 3.80 -5.46
CA ALA A 163 -0.19 2.43 -5.21
C ALA A 163 0.22 2.25 -3.74
N ASP A 164 -0.67 1.68 -2.97
CA ASP A 164 -0.36 1.19 -1.62
C ASP A 164 0.69 0.08 -1.69
N ASP A 165 1.32 -0.21 -0.55
CA ASP A 165 2.26 -1.31 -0.47
C ASP A 165 1.53 -2.67 -0.49
N THR A 166 2.07 -3.63 -1.21
CA THR A 166 1.64 -5.03 -1.15
C THR A 166 1.91 -5.58 0.24
N VAL A 167 0.98 -6.36 0.78
CA VAL A 167 1.11 -7.05 2.07
C VAL A 167 0.99 -8.55 1.85
N MET A 168 1.96 -9.29 2.35
CA MET A 168 2.03 -10.75 2.23
C MET A 168 2.28 -11.40 3.58
N ASP A 169 1.81 -12.62 3.71
CA ASP A 169 2.12 -13.53 4.81
C ASP A 169 2.41 -14.92 4.24
N PHE A 170 2.75 -15.86 5.09
CA PHE A 170 3.03 -17.25 4.74
C PHE A 170 2.11 -18.19 5.50
N TYR A 171 1.60 -19.19 4.78
CA TYR A 171 0.89 -20.30 5.36
C TYR A 171 1.54 -21.62 4.89
N ARG A 172 2.02 -22.43 5.81
CA ARG A 172 2.74 -23.69 5.52
C ARG A 172 3.90 -23.50 4.54
N ASN A 173 4.69 -22.44 4.75
CA ASN A 173 5.82 -22.00 3.91
C ASN A 173 5.45 -21.54 2.48
N GLU A 174 4.15 -21.43 2.17
CA GLU A 174 3.69 -20.89 0.90
C GLU A 174 3.27 -19.42 1.07
N PRO A 175 3.74 -18.50 0.20
CA PRO A 175 3.37 -17.11 0.29
C PRO A 175 1.94 -16.87 -0.19
N TYR A 176 1.21 -16.00 0.49
CA TYR A 176 -0.07 -15.51 0.02
C TYR A 176 -0.22 -14.01 0.20
N MET A 177 -0.96 -13.37 -0.68
CA MET A 177 -1.17 -11.92 -0.66
C MET A 177 -2.43 -11.57 0.13
N ILE A 178 -2.26 -10.77 1.18
CA ILE A 178 -3.37 -10.14 1.91
C ILE A 178 -3.86 -8.90 1.13
N ARG A 179 -2.91 -8.18 0.51
CA ARG A 179 -3.16 -7.04 -0.37
C ARG A 179 -2.20 -7.12 -1.55
N ARG A 180 -2.73 -7.05 -2.77
CA ARG A 180 -1.93 -6.99 -4.00
C ARG A 180 -1.92 -5.56 -4.54
N SER A 181 -0.75 -4.94 -4.60
CA SER A 181 -0.60 -3.55 -5.03
C SER A 181 0.80 -3.30 -5.61
N ARG A 182 1.55 -2.35 -5.10
CA ARG A 182 2.89 -1.96 -5.59
C ARG A 182 3.81 -3.18 -5.75
N GLY A 183 4.50 -3.24 -6.89
CA GLY A 183 5.45 -4.31 -7.24
C GLY A 183 4.79 -5.53 -7.90
N TYR A 184 3.48 -5.71 -7.76
CA TYR A 184 2.72 -6.81 -8.36
C TYR A 184 1.64 -6.33 -9.35
N ALA A 185 0.96 -5.23 -9.08
CA ALA A 185 0.08 -4.59 -10.05
C ALA A 185 0.93 -3.69 -10.99
N PRO A 186 0.63 -3.64 -12.30
CA PRO A 186 -0.48 -4.26 -13.04
C PRO A 186 -0.15 -5.60 -13.71
N LEU A 187 0.77 -6.39 -13.18
CA LEU A 187 1.11 -7.68 -13.79
C LEU A 187 -0.13 -8.59 -13.91
N PRO A 188 -0.33 -9.26 -15.05
CA PRO A 188 -1.52 -10.10 -15.23
C PRO A 188 -1.39 -11.46 -14.57
N PHE A 189 -2.55 -12.06 -14.25
CA PHE A 189 -2.70 -13.49 -14.15
C PHE A 189 -3.10 -14.07 -15.51
N MET A 190 -2.59 -15.23 -15.85
CA MET A 190 -2.98 -15.94 -17.06
C MET A 190 -3.83 -17.17 -16.72
N THR A 191 -4.90 -17.36 -17.46
CA THR A 191 -5.73 -18.56 -17.31
C THR A 191 -5.56 -19.49 -18.52
N LYS A 192 -5.89 -20.78 -18.34
CA LYS A 192 -5.93 -21.75 -19.43
C LYS A 192 -7.24 -21.72 -20.21
N ALA A 193 -8.20 -20.87 -19.80
CA ALA A 193 -9.50 -20.75 -20.46
C ALA A 193 -9.31 -20.14 -21.86
N ASP A 194 -9.96 -20.72 -22.87
CA ASP A 194 -10.02 -20.16 -24.23
C ASP A 194 -11.16 -19.14 -24.29
N TRP A 195 -11.01 -18.06 -23.52
CA TRP A 195 -11.93 -16.94 -23.50
C TRP A 195 -11.37 -15.80 -24.38
N LYS A 196 -12.25 -15.14 -25.11
CA LYS A 196 -11.93 -14.00 -25.96
C LYS A 196 -12.79 -12.80 -25.58
N GLY A 197 -12.21 -11.64 -25.52
CA GLY A 197 -12.92 -10.39 -25.29
C GLY A 197 -12.23 -9.48 -24.29
N GLN A 198 -12.93 -8.40 -23.94
CA GLN A 198 -12.45 -7.39 -23.01
C GLN A 198 -13.54 -7.10 -22.00
N VAL A 199 -13.25 -7.25 -20.70
CA VAL A 199 -14.22 -7.06 -19.62
C VAL A 199 -13.58 -6.29 -18.47
N LEU A 200 -14.37 -5.46 -17.79
CA LEU A 200 -14.01 -4.80 -16.56
C LEU A 200 -14.85 -5.36 -15.42
N ALA A 201 -14.23 -5.84 -14.35
CA ALA A 201 -14.91 -6.20 -13.11
C ALA A 201 -14.55 -5.16 -12.04
N VAL A 202 -15.55 -4.42 -11.51
CA VAL A 202 -15.32 -3.27 -10.60
C VAL A 202 -15.03 -3.68 -9.14
N GLY A 203 -15.18 -4.96 -8.78
CA GLY A 203 -14.94 -5.43 -7.42
C GLY A 203 -16.05 -5.09 -6.42
N GLY A 204 -15.81 -5.43 -5.15
CA GLY A 204 -16.74 -5.18 -4.03
C GLY A 204 -16.60 -3.78 -3.42
N GLU A 205 -17.28 -3.56 -2.30
CA GLU A 205 -17.34 -2.25 -1.61
C GLU A 205 -16.12 -2.01 -0.72
N LEU A 206 -15.72 -3.01 0.08
CA LEU A 206 -14.62 -2.89 1.01
C LEU A 206 -13.33 -3.47 0.44
N LYS A 207 -12.22 -2.83 0.75
CA LYS A 207 -10.88 -3.22 0.27
C LYS A 207 -10.86 -3.42 -1.24
N ASN A 208 -11.53 -2.51 -1.93
CA ASN A 208 -11.77 -2.60 -3.37
C ASN A 208 -10.48 -2.80 -4.17
N THR A 209 -10.61 -3.65 -5.17
CA THR A 209 -9.67 -3.88 -6.27
C THR A 209 -10.53 -4.23 -7.48
N PHE A 210 -10.35 -3.54 -8.60
CA PHE A 210 -10.99 -3.91 -9.86
C PHE A 210 -10.07 -4.80 -10.71
N CYS A 211 -10.60 -5.40 -11.76
CA CYS A 211 -9.81 -6.22 -12.68
C CYS A 211 -10.23 -5.96 -14.12
N ILE A 212 -9.25 -5.82 -15.02
CA ILE A 212 -9.48 -5.81 -16.47
C ILE A 212 -9.05 -7.15 -17.05
N GLY A 213 -9.99 -7.84 -17.70
CA GLY A 213 -9.73 -9.06 -18.46
C GLY A 213 -9.57 -8.74 -19.94
N VAL A 214 -8.51 -9.26 -20.56
CA VAL A 214 -8.25 -9.18 -21.99
C VAL A 214 -7.88 -10.58 -22.46
N ASP A 215 -8.77 -11.23 -23.15
CA ASP A 215 -8.64 -12.63 -23.51
C ASP A 215 -8.31 -13.49 -22.26
N ASN A 216 -7.29 -14.32 -22.32
CA ASN A 216 -6.88 -15.16 -21.18
C ASN A 216 -6.02 -14.44 -20.13
N ARG A 217 -5.85 -13.12 -20.20
CA ARG A 217 -5.05 -12.31 -19.28
C ARG A 217 -5.95 -11.45 -18.41
N PHE A 218 -5.76 -11.50 -17.10
CA PHE A 218 -6.50 -10.74 -16.12
C PHE A 218 -5.56 -9.82 -15.35
N TYR A 219 -5.81 -8.52 -15.41
CA TYR A 219 -5.00 -7.43 -14.83
C TYR A 219 -5.70 -6.84 -13.59
N PRO A 220 -5.50 -7.39 -12.39
CA PRO A 220 -6.02 -6.75 -11.18
C PRO A 220 -5.35 -5.40 -10.95
N SER A 221 -6.13 -4.43 -10.52
CA SER A 221 -5.64 -3.11 -10.16
C SER A 221 -4.75 -3.16 -8.90
N PRO A 222 -4.00 -2.09 -8.61
CA PRO A 222 -3.56 -1.82 -7.25
C PRO A 222 -4.78 -1.76 -6.31
N TYR A 223 -4.54 -1.97 -5.02
CA TYR A 223 -5.53 -1.73 -3.98
C TYR A 223 -6.09 -0.30 -4.09
N VAL A 224 -7.41 -0.17 -4.11
CA VAL A 224 -8.11 1.12 -4.17
C VAL A 224 -8.54 1.56 -2.77
N GLY A 225 -9.22 0.72 -2.03
CA GLY A 225 -9.64 0.98 -0.66
C GLY A 225 -11.14 0.78 -0.43
N ASP A 226 -11.65 1.33 0.66
CA ASP A 226 -13.04 1.22 1.05
C ASP A 226 -13.87 2.33 0.36
N LEU A 227 -14.88 1.95 -0.41
CA LEU A 227 -15.65 2.87 -1.24
C LEU A 227 -16.72 3.66 -0.46
N GLU A 228 -16.80 3.51 0.85
CA GLU A 228 -17.63 4.35 1.72
C GLU A 228 -17.16 5.82 1.71
N ASP A 229 -15.88 6.08 1.42
CA ASP A 229 -15.34 7.43 1.23
C ASP A 229 -15.43 7.84 -0.24
N LEU A 230 -16.11 8.97 -0.52
CA LEU A 230 -16.25 9.50 -1.88
C LEU A 230 -14.92 9.79 -2.59
N ARG A 231 -13.84 10.09 -1.82
CA ARG A 231 -12.51 10.26 -2.38
C ARG A 231 -11.96 8.94 -2.93
N THR A 232 -12.31 7.81 -2.29
CA THR A 232 -11.95 6.47 -2.77
C THR A 232 -12.77 6.07 -3.99
N VAL A 233 -14.06 6.43 -4.06
CA VAL A 233 -14.90 6.25 -5.27
C VAL A 233 -14.29 7.00 -6.46
N LYS A 234 -13.91 8.26 -6.26
CA LYS A 234 -13.23 9.06 -7.29
C LYS A 234 -11.88 8.43 -7.70
N ALA A 235 -11.11 7.92 -6.73
CA ALA A 235 -9.86 7.22 -7.01
C ALA A 235 -10.08 5.94 -7.82
N LEU A 236 -11.18 5.19 -7.58
CA LEU A 236 -11.58 4.04 -8.38
C LEU A 236 -11.84 4.45 -9.84
N GLN A 237 -12.68 5.44 -10.07
CA GLN A 237 -13.03 5.95 -11.42
C GLN A 237 -11.77 6.41 -12.18
N GLU A 238 -10.92 7.22 -11.53
CA GLU A 238 -9.64 7.69 -12.11
C GLU A 238 -8.71 6.52 -12.46
N THR A 239 -8.60 5.51 -11.59
CA THR A 239 -7.70 4.38 -11.79
C THR A 239 -8.20 3.47 -12.90
N ILE A 240 -9.51 3.22 -12.99
CA ILE A 240 -10.14 2.49 -14.11
C ILE A 240 -9.78 3.17 -15.44
N HIS A 241 -10.03 4.47 -15.55
CA HIS A 241 -9.74 5.21 -16.78
C HIS A 241 -8.24 5.13 -17.17
N ARG A 242 -7.33 5.24 -16.18
CA ARG A 242 -5.89 5.12 -16.42
C ARG A 242 -5.48 3.72 -16.86
N PHE A 243 -6.08 2.68 -16.28
CA PHE A 243 -5.83 1.29 -16.67
C PHE A 243 -6.34 1.00 -18.08
N GLN A 244 -7.52 1.50 -18.45
CA GLN A 244 -8.04 1.39 -19.82
C GLN A 244 -7.08 2.03 -20.82
N THR A 245 -6.54 3.21 -20.49
CA THR A 245 -5.55 3.89 -21.34
C THR A 245 -4.23 3.14 -21.41
N LEU A 246 -3.71 2.66 -20.26
CA LEU A 246 -2.43 1.95 -20.16
C LEU A 246 -2.44 0.63 -20.92
N LEU A 247 -3.56 -0.10 -20.85
CA LEU A 247 -3.73 -1.41 -21.48
C LEU A 247 -4.35 -1.32 -22.88
N GLU A 248 -4.71 -0.12 -23.33
CA GLU A 248 -5.39 0.15 -24.62
C GLU A 248 -6.69 -0.66 -24.76
N VAL A 249 -7.48 -0.73 -23.68
CA VAL A 249 -8.66 -1.59 -23.56
C VAL A 249 -9.94 -0.75 -23.59
N LYS A 250 -10.94 -1.23 -24.36
CA LYS A 250 -12.31 -0.75 -24.35
C LYS A 250 -13.23 -1.93 -23.94
N PRO A 251 -13.65 -2.03 -22.67
CA PRO A 251 -14.48 -3.13 -22.22
C PRO A 251 -15.77 -3.26 -23.01
N GLN A 252 -16.16 -4.49 -23.31
CA GLN A 252 -17.42 -4.83 -23.97
C GLN A 252 -18.57 -4.93 -22.94
N ALA A 253 -18.22 -5.18 -21.68
CA ALA A 253 -19.13 -5.24 -20.55
C ALA A 253 -18.41 -4.89 -19.25
N VAL A 254 -19.21 -4.47 -18.26
CA VAL A 254 -18.76 -4.25 -16.87
C VAL A 254 -19.45 -5.26 -15.96
N VAL A 255 -18.67 -5.92 -15.12
CA VAL A 255 -19.15 -6.88 -14.11
C VAL A 255 -19.16 -6.18 -12.75
N CYS A 256 -20.26 -6.25 -12.03
CA CYS A 256 -20.41 -5.75 -10.67
C CYS A 256 -21.11 -6.77 -9.77
N ASP A 257 -21.09 -6.49 -8.45
CA ASP A 257 -21.81 -7.28 -7.45
C ASP A 257 -23.33 -7.17 -7.63
N LEU A 258 -24.06 -8.18 -7.15
CA LEU A 258 -25.52 -8.12 -7.09
C LEU A 258 -26.05 -7.10 -6.06
N HIS A 259 -25.21 -6.64 -5.14
CA HIS A 259 -25.64 -5.73 -4.09
C HIS A 259 -26.00 -4.34 -4.64
N PRO A 260 -27.28 -3.90 -4.51
CA PRO A 260 -27.78 -2.71 -5.23
C PRO A 260 -27.29 -1.37 -4.65
N LYS A 261 -26.73 -1.39 -3.43
CA LYS A 261 -26.32 -0.16 -2.71
C LYS A 261 -24.81 0.02 -2.65
N TYR A 262 -24.02 -0.84 -3.29
CA TYR A 262 -22.59 -0.64 -3.34
C TYR A 262 -22.22 0.52 -4.26
N ASN A 263 -21.30 1.37 -3.83
CA ASN A 263 -20.76 2.43 -4.67
C ASN A 263 -20.03 1.87 -5.89
N SER A 264 -19.42 0.68 -5.78
CA SER A 264 -18.86 -0.03 -6.93
C SER A 264 -19.92 -0.36 -8.00
N THR A 265 -21.15 -0.72 -7.58
CA THR A 265 -22.26 -0.95 -8.50
C THR A 265 -22.68 0.34 -9.20
N VAL A 266 -22.78 1.44 -8.47
CA VAL A 266 -23.08 2.77 -9.04
C VAL A 266 -22.02 3.16 -10.08
N VAL A 267 -20.73 3.00 -9.75
CA VAL A 267 -19.63 3.25 -10.70
C VAL A 267 -19.78 2.41 -11.96
N ALA A 268 -20.13 1.11 -11.82
CA ALA A 268 -20.33 0.23 -12.98
C ALA A 268 -21.44 0.75 -13.93
N GLU A 269 -22.55 1.23 -13.37
CA GLU A 269 -23.69 1.79 -14.12
C GLU A 269 -23.32 3.11 -14.83
N GLU A 270 -22.55 3.96 -14.17
CA GLU A 270 -22.10 5.25 -14.72
C GLU A 270 -21.09 5.14 -15.86
N LEU A 271 -20.37 4.00 -15.98
CA LEU A 271 -19.38 3.80 -17.04
C LEU A 271 -19.97 3.66 -18.45
N GLY A 272 -21.31 3.44 -18.57
CA GLY A 272 -22.00 3.40 -19.85
C GLY A 272 -21.79 2.13 -20.67
N TYR A 273 -21.24 1.07 -20.10
CA TYR A 273 -21.13 -0.25 -20.71
C TYR A 273 -22.30 -1.17 -20.31
N PRO A 274 -22.61 -2.24 -21.08
CA PRO A 274 -23.53 -3.29 -20.62
C PRO A 274 -23.08 -3.83 -19.26
N VAL A 275 -24.00 -3.85 -18.27
CA VAL A 275 -23.71 -4.27 -16.91
C VAL A 275 -24.13 -5.71 -16.67
N ILE A 276 -23.22 -6.54 -16.20
CA ILE A 276 -23.46 -7.94 -15.78
C ILE A 276 -23.33 -8.00 -14.27
N ARG A 277 -24.38 -8.46 -13.58
CA ARG A 277 -24.39 -8.61 -12.13
C ARG A 277 -24.11 -10.04 -11.74
N VAL A 278 -23.19 -10.23 -10.80
CA VAL A 278 -22.76 -11.55 -10.30
C VAL A 278 -22.86 -11.62 -8.79
N GLN A 279 -23.07 -12.82 -8.26
CA GLN A 279 -22.99 -13.05 -6.83
C GLN A 279 -21.54 -12.92 -6.35
N HIS A 280 -21.36 -12.24 -5.23
CA HIS A 280 -20.06 -12.07 -4.58
C HIS A 280 -19.45 -13.38 -4.13
#